data_fd3573c7ce28aa7c930812acb78c3f47
#
_entry.id   fd3573c7ce28aa7c930812acb78c3f47
#
_cell.length_a   1.000
_cell.length_b   1.000
_cell.length_c   1.000
_cell.angle_alpha   90.00
_cell.angle_beta   90.00
_cell.angle_gamma   90.00
#
_symmetry.space_group_name_H-M   'P 1'
#
loop_
_entity.id
_entity.type
_entity.pdbx_description
1 polymer ?
#
loop_
_entity_poly.entity_id
_entity_poly.type
_entity_poly.pdbx_seq_one_letter_code
_entity_poly.pdbx_strand_id
1 'polypeptide(L)'
;MFRAGEELPLPASRKARALLAFLIATGRPHRRERLCELFWDLPDDPRAALRWSLTKLRKVIDDPDRPRIVADRERVAVDTEGLRLDIRAMREDVSCGLDALPLDALEAMARRLDEVLLDGLDGAGGEAFADWLSAERADAEGLRIEVLRHLASHPANPPTIAEKWRRLWHAANPSAARETPDPAPQRETVPQSGQPPRIVSGLRAQKIGFCDVADGTTIAYATVGSGPPFLKAANWLTHLEFDWTSPIWGECFADIAHERSFIRYDERGCGLSDWDTDDLSFDAFVEDLEAVADRLELERFPLLGISQGAAVSIEYAARHPERVSGLILFGGYAAGWRHTTTDDEKARREAVRDLTRVGWGTDNPAYRHIFSQTFLPGVSPDELAWFDEFQRLTTSPENAARFQDAFGDIDVRHRLGDVKAPTLVLHSTGDQRIPVSDGRYIARAIPGAQFVPLDSRNHVLVGYEPAWQTCMEAIREFLKEHDI
;
A
#
# COMPACT_ATOMS: atom_id res chain seq x y z
N MET A 1 15.58 15.11 -20.95
CA MET A 1 15.65 13.73 -21.44
C MET A 1 16.72 13.63 -22.51
N PHE A 2 17.54 12.57 -22.52
CA PHE A 2 18.69 12.46 -23.42
C PHE A 2 18.68 11.12 -24.15
N ARG A 3 19.13 11.10 -25.41
CA ARG A 3 19.40 9.90 -26.20
C ARG A 3 20.80 10.01 -26.79
N ALA A 4 21.67 9.05 -26.49
CA ALA A 4 23.08 9.05 -26.92
C ALA A 4 23.85 10.37 -26.57
N GLY A 5 23.49 11.01 -25.47
CA GLY A 5 24.09 12.28 -25.02
C GLY A 5 23.45 13.56 -25.59
N GLU A 6 22.53 13.43 -26.55
CA GLU A 6 21.78 14.57 -27.10
C GLU A 6 20.43 14.76 -26.38
N GLU A 7 20.07 16.00 -26.10
CA GLU A 7 18.81 16.34 -25.46
C GLU A 7 17.64 16.15 -26.43
N LEU A 8 16.62 15.38 -25.99
CA LEU A 8 15.41 15.16 -26.77
C LEU A 8 14.43 16.33 -26.58
N PRO A 9 13.89 16.92 -27.67
CA PRO A 9 12.89 17.97 -27.59
C PRO A 9 11.56 17.40 -27.08
N LEU A 10 11.25 17.61 -25.81
CA LEU A 10 9.98 17.18 -25.24
C LEU A 10 8.79 17.93 -25.87
N PRO A 11 7.59 17.34 -25.92
CA PRO A 11 6.40 18.00 -26.43
C PRO A 11 6.11 19.31 -25.70
N ALA A 12 5.66 20.34 -26.41
CA ALA A 12 5.27 21.62 -25.81
C ALA A 12 4.08 21.47 -24.84
N SER A 13 3.21 20.47 -25.05
CA SER A 13 2.07 20.19 -24.20
C SER A 13 2.50 19.74 -22.79
N ARG A 14 2.14 20.53 -21.77
CA ARG A 14 2.40 20.22 -20.37
C ARG A 14 1.74 18.90 -19.97
N LYS A 15 0.47 18.67 -20.38
CA LYS A 15 -0.25 17.40 -20.13
C LYS A 15 0.45 16.19 -20.74
N ALA A 16 1.00 16.32 -21.97
CA ALA A 16 1.73 15.21 -22.59
C ALA A 16 3.05 14.91 -21.85
N ARG A 17 3.75 15.92 -21.35
CA ARG A 17 4.96 15.74 -20.53
C ARG A 17 4.63 15.11 -19.18
N ALA A 18 3.54 15.54 -18.54
CA ALA A 18 3.07 14.99 -17.29
C ALA A 18 2.65 13.52 -17.44
N LEU A 19 1.91 13.17 -18.49
CA LEU A 19 1.58 11.80 -18.83
C LEU A 19 2.83 10.92 -18.99
N LEU A 20 3.84 11.41 -19.69
CA LEU A 20 5.11 10.69 -19.86
C LEU A 20 5.81 10.48 -18.53
N ALA A 21 5.93 11.54 -17.72
CA ALA A 21 6.55 11.47 -16.40
C ALA A 21 5.85 10.47 -15.48
N PHE A 22 4.52 10.49 -15.47
CA PHE A 22 3.69 9.55 -14.70
C PHE A 22 3.91 8.10 -15.13
N LEU A 23 3.86 7.81 -16.45
CA LEU A 23 4.06 6.46 -16.97
C LEU A 23 5.48 5.92 -16.71
N ILE A 24 6.50 6.79 -16.79
CA ILE A 24 7.89 6.40 -16.52
C ILE A 24 8.11 6.19 -15.01
N ALA A 25 7.64 7.09 -14.17
CA ALA A 25 7.85 7.01 -12.73
C ALA A 25 7.15 5.77 -12.14
N THR A 26 5.90 5.51 -12.56
CA THR A 26 5.14 4.35 -12.09
C THR A 26 5.66 3.02 -12.66
N GLY A 27 6.21 3.03 -13.88
CA GLY A 27 6.86 1.86 -14.50
C GLY A 27 5.94 0.67 -14.79
N ARG A 28 4.61 0.90 -14.85
CA ARG A 28 3.59 -0.15 -15.03
C ARG A 28 2.53 0.24 -16.06
N PRO A 29 1.74 -0.72 -16.58
CA PRO A 29 0.59 -0.43 -17.44
C PRO A 29 -0.55 0.24 -16.67
N HIS A 30 -1.13 1.29 -17.27
CA HIS A 30 -2.29 2.00 -16.75
C HIS A 30 -3.47 1.89 -17.69
N ARG A 31 -4.70 1.78 -17.15
CA ARG A 31 -5.92 1.82 -17.93
C ARG A 31 -6.09 3.19 -18.61
N ARG A 32 -6.60 3.18 -19.84
CA ARG A 32 -6.81 4.41 -20.61
C ARG A 32 -7.81 5.34 -19.93
N GLU A 33 -8.86 4.79 -19.32
CA GLU A 33 -9.86 5.51 -18.55
C GLU A 33 -9.18 6.26 -17.40
N ARG A 34 -8.36 5.57 -16.61
CA ARG A 34 -7.64 6.19 -15.49
C ARG A 34 -6.70 7.31 -15.95
N LEU A 35 -6.01 7.14 -17.06
CA LEU A 35 -5.18 8.21 -17.63
C LEU A 35 -6.03 9.39 -18.13
N CYS A 36 -7.21 9.11 -18.67
CA CYS A 36 -8.14 10.18 -19.06
C CYS A 36 -8.59 10.99 -17.84
N GLU A 37 -8.96 10.35 -16.74
CA GLU A 37 -9.37 11.00 -15.49
C GLU A 37 -8.24 11.83 -14.87
N LEU A 38 -7.02 11.32 -14.90
CA LEU A 38 -5.86 12.02 -14.33
C LEU A 38 -5.51 13.32 -15.09
N PHE A 39 -5.73 13.37 -16.40
CA PHE A 39 -5.17 14.43 -17.23
C PHE A 39 -6.18 15.27 -18.02
N TRP A 40 -7.43 14.84 -18.17
CA TRP A 40 -8.42 15.55 -18.99
C TRP A 40 -9.79 15.57 -18.33
N ASP A 41 -10.26 16.79 -18.02
CA ASP A 41 -11.60 17.00 -17.50
C ASP A 41 -12.64 17.04 -18.66
N LEU A 42 -13.88 16.67 -18.36
CA LEU A 42 -15.02 16.91 -19.25
C LEU A 42 -15.23 18.43 -19.47
N PRO A 43 -15.66 18.93 -20.66
CA PRO A 43 -16.43 18.22 -21.70
C PRO A 43 -15.63 17.75 -22.93
N ASP A 44 -14.30 17.91 -22.96
CA ASP A 44 -13.48 17.49 -24.10
C ASP A 44 -13.52 15.96 -24.27
N ASP A 45 -13.17 15.43 -25.47
CA ASP A 45 -13.01 14.00 -25.68
C ASP A 45 -11.66 13.52 -25.06
N PRO A 46 -11.65 13.01 -23.81
CA PRO A 46 -10.42 12.61 -23.12
C PRO A 46 -9.69 11.48 -23.86
N ARG A 47 -10.44 10.57 -24.52
CA ARG A 47 -9.85 9.46 -25.28
C ARG A 47 -9.14 9.95 -26.54
N ALA A 48 -9.68 10.96 -27.22
CA ALA A 48 -9.02 11.58 -28.36
C ALA A 48 -7.77 12.36 -27.90
N ALA A 49 -7.86 13.10 -26.80
CA ALA A 49 -6.75 13.84 -26.21
C ALA A 49 -5.60 12.91 -25.78
N LEU A 50 -5.91 11.76 -25.15
CA LEU A 50 -4.95 10.72 -24.81
C LEU A 50 -4.26 10.16 -26.07
N ARG A 51 -5.05 9.75 -27.09
CA ARG A 51 -4.49 9.24 -28.37
C ARG A 51 -3.54 10.22 -29.01
N TRP A 52 -3.90 11.50 -29.04
CA TRP A 52 -3.07 12.56 -29.62
C TRP A 52 -1.77 12.76 -28.81
N SER A 53 -1.84 12.74 -27.47
CA SER A 53 -0.68 12.83 -26.60
C SER A 53 0.26 11.66 -26.81
N LEU A 54 -0.25 10.42 -26.85
CA LEU A 54 0.56 9.24 -27.11
C LEU A 54 1.23 9.28 -28.49
N THR A 55 0.54 9.78 -29.52
CA THR A 55 1.13 9.95 -30.85
C THR A 55 2.29 10.95 -30.85
N LYS A 56 2.19 12.03 -30.08
CA LYS A 56 3.30 12.98 -29.93
C LYS A 56 4.46 12.41 -29.13
N LEU A 57 4.17 11.70 -28.05
CA LEU A 57 5.18 11.07 -27.21
C LEU A 57 5.97 10.01 -28.00
N ARG A 58 5.31 9.16 -28.80
CA ARG A 58 5.98 8.17 -29.66
C ARG A 58 7.02 8.78 -30.58
N LYS A 59 6.73 9.93 -31.15
CA LYS A 59 7.69 10.65 -32.04
C LYS A 59 8.97 11.07 -31.31
N VAL A 60 8.93 11.22 -30.01
CA VAL A 60 10.06 11.68 -29.19
C VAL A 60 10.81 10.52 -28.54
N ILE A 61 10.07 9.57 -27.95
CA ILE A 61 10.69 8.54 -27.08
C ILE A 61 10.84 7.16 -27.74
N ASP A 62 10.05 6.82 -28.77
CA ASP A 62 10.23 5.54 -29.45
C ASP A 62 11.60 5.50 -30.15
N ASP A 63 12.31 4.39 -29.98
CA ASP A 63 13.54 4.13 -30.73
C ASP A 63 13.19 3.62 -32.14
N PRO A 64 14.08 3.77 -33.14
CA PRO A 64 13.82 3.32 -34.51
C PRO A 64 13.41 1.84 -34.59
N ASP A 65 14.00 1.02 -33.74
CA ASP A 65 13.82 -0.44 -33.74
C ASP A 65 13.00 -0.96 -32.54
N ARG A 66 12.59 -0.07 -31.63
CA ARG A 66 11.88 -0.45 -30.40
C ARG A 66 10.83 0.58 -29.99
N PRO A 67 9.54 0.24 -30.07
CA PRO A 67 8.50 1.14 -29.54
C PRO A 67 8.58 1.16 -28.02
N ARG A 68 8.77 2.37 -27.46
CA ARG A 68 8.80 2.60 -26.02
C ARG A 68 7.39 2.75 -25.42
N ILE A 69 6.46 3.33 -26.19
CA ILE A 69 5.06 3.39 -25.76
C ILE A 69 4.34 2.12 -26.20
N VAL A 70 4.12 1.25 -25.23
CA VAL A 70 3.31 0.03 -25.40
C VAL A 70 1.86 0.39 -25.06
N ALA A 71 0.95 0.27 -26.01
CA ALA A 71 -0.45 0.61 -25.81
C ALA A 71 -1.35 -0.31 -26.62
N ASP A 72 -2.32 -0.92 -25.97
CA ASP A 72 -3.40 -1.70 -26.55
C ASP A 72 -4.75 -0.98 -26.48
N ARG A 73 -5.87 -1.69 -26.56
CA ARG A 73 -7.22 -1.11 -26.49
C ARG A 73 -7.57 -0.58 -25.11
N GLU A 74 -6.98 -1.13 -24.04
CA GLU A 74 -7.34 -0.89 -22.65
C GLU A 74 -6.26 -0.20 -21.86
N ARG A 75 -4.98 -0.50 -22.11
CA ARG A 75 -3.85 -0.09 -21.28
C ARG A 75 -2.78 0.67 -22.05
N VAL A 76 -1.99 1.43 -21.31
CA VAL A 76 -0.82 2.17 -21.79
C VAL A 76 0.32 2.00 -20.80
N ALA A 77 1.51 1.71 -21.30
CA ALA A 77 2.74 1.64 -20.52
C ALA A 77 3.89 2.30 -21.27
N VAL A 78 4.96 2.60 -20.56
CA VAL A 78 6.27 2.92 -21.15
C VAL A 78 7.23 1.79 -20.84
N ASP A 79 7.83 1.21 -21.88
CA ASP A 79 8.94 0.28 -21.73
C ASP A 79 10.19 1.04 -21.29
N THR A 80 10.58 0.84 -20.04
CA THR A 80 11.74 1.50 -19.42
C THR A 80 13.00 0.62 -19.44
N GLU A 81 12.97 -0.57 -20.04
CA GLU A 81 14.12 -1.45 -20.12
C GLU A 81 15.29 -0.76 -20.87
N GLY A 82 16.46 -0.77 -20.24
CA GLY A 82 17.65 -0.11 -20.76
C GLY A 82 17.64 1.44 -20.67
N LEU A 83 16.61 2.05 -20.05
CA LEU A 83 16.62 3.47 -19.72
C LEU A 83 17.29 3.68 -18.35
N ARG A 84 18.17 4.68 -18.30
CA ARG A 84 18.70 5.17 -17.02
C ARG A 84 17.81 6.30 -16.51
N LEU A 85 17.11 6.05 -15.43
CA LEU A 85 16.29 7.04 -14.74
C LEU A 85 17.07 7.54 -13.52
N ASP A 86 17.45 8.81 -13.50
CA ASP A 86 18.30 9.39 -12.46
C ASP A 86 17.71 9.25 -11.07
N ILE A 87 16.43 9.60 -10.88
CA ILE A 87 15.77 9.46 -9.58
C ILE A 87 15.67 8.00 -9.13
N ARG A 88 15.46 7.05 -10.04
CA ARG A 88 15.41 5.62 -9.70
C ARG A 88 16.80 5.12 -9.28
N ALA A 89 17.84 5.52 -10.01
CA ALA A 89 19.23 5.16 -9.63
C ALA A 89 19.59 5.72 -8.26
N MET A 90 19.26 6.99 -7.96
CA MET A 90 19.51 7.57 -6.63
C MET A 90 18.75 6.85 -5.52
N ARG A 91 17.53 6.41 -5.80
CA ARG A 91 16.73 5.59 -4.89
C ARG A 91 17.39 4.24 -4.60
N GLU A 92 17.89 3.58 -5.63
CA GLU A 92 18.63 2.31 -5.50
C GLU A 92 19.90 2.52 -4.67
N ASP A 93 20.68 3.56 -4.95
CA ASP A 93 21.91 3.89 -4.22
C ASP A 93 21.62 4.12 -2.73
N VAL A 94 20.59 4.88 -2.38
CA VAL A 94 20.18 5.10 -0.98
C VAL A 94 19.75 3.79 -0.32
N SER A 95 18.98 2.95 -1.02
CA SER A 95 18.50 1.67 -0.48
C SER A 95 19.61 0.63 -0.29
N CYS A 96 20.64 0.68 -1.11
CA CYS A 96 21.83 -0.19 -0.97
C CYS A 96 22.79 0.27 0.12
N GLY A 97 22.62 1.49 0.62
CA GLY A 97 23.47 2.10 1.65
C GLY A 97 24.49 3.08 1.09
N LEU A 98 24.45 4.30 1.59
CA LEU A 98 25.29 5.41 1.13
C LEU A 98 26.78 5.27 1.49
N ASP A 99 27.11 4.42 2.46
CA ASP A 99 28.48 4.18 2.91
C ASP A 99 29.40 3.60 1.81
N ALA A 100 28.82 2.94 0.83
CA ALA A 100 29.55 2.36 -0.29
C ALA A 100 29.86 3.37 -1.41
N LEU A 101 29.23 4.54 -1.38
CA LEU A 101 29.39 5.55 -2.43
C LEU A 101 30.59 6.47 -2.14
N PRO A 102 31.36 6.86 -3.19
CA PRO A 102 32.40 7.85 -3.05
C PRO A 102 31.81 9.24 -2.78
N LEU A 103 32.56 10.08 -2.06
CA LEU A 103 32.10 11.39 -1.58
C LEU A 103 31.62 12.31 -2.71
N ASP A 104 32.28 12.30 -3.86
CA ASP A 104 31.91 13.09 -5.04
C ASP A 104 30.58 12.64 -5.65
N ALA A 105 30.25 11.36 -5.60
CA ALA A 105 28.95 10.83 -6.00
C ALA A 105 27.84 11.29 -5.06
N LEU A 106 28.08 11.25 -3.75
CA LEU A 106 27.15 11.76 -2.74
C LEU A 106 26.89 13.27 -2.91
N GLU A 107 27.94 14.05 -3.16
CA GLU A 107 27.79 15.49 -3.43
C GLU A 107 27.06 15.78 -4.74
N ALA A 108 27.29 14.97 -5.78
CA ALA A 108 26.55 15.08 -7.03
C ALA A 108 25.07 14.75 -6.84
N MET A 109 24.77 13.70 -6.06
CA MET A 109 23.40 13.31 -5.69
C MET A 109 22.70 14.44 -4.90
N ALA A 110 23.35 15.01 -3.90
CA ALA A 110 22.81 16.13 -3.11
C ALA A 110 22.46 17.34 -3.97
N ARG A 111 23.34 17.69 -4.93
CA ARG A 111 23.09 18.78 -5.88
C ARG A 111 21.90 18.48 -6.80
N ARG A 112 21.75 17.24 -7.25
CA ARG A 112 20.66 16.84 -8.11
C ARG A 112 19.32 16.84 -7.40
N LEU A 113 19.29 16.39 -6.15
CA LEU A 113 18.09 16.38 -5.30
C LEU A 113 17.71 17.77 -4.77
N ASP A 114 18.56 18.79 -4.93
CA ASP A 114 18.22 20.18 -4.63
C ASP A 114 17.34 20.82 -5.72
N GLU A 115 17.30 20.23 -6.92
CA GLU A 115 16.40 20.63 -7.99
C GLU A 115 14.97 20.08 -7.73
N VAL A 116 13.95 20.90 -8.05
CA VAL A 116 12.56 20.48 -7.87
C VAL A 116 12.22 19.33 -8.84
N LEU A 117 11.86 18.19 -8.30
CA LEU A 117 11.49 17.03 -9.11
C LEU A 117 10.28 17.37 -9.99
N LEU A 118 10.39 17.08 -11.30
CA LEU A 118 9.34 17.31 -12.29
C LEU A 118 8.84 18.77 -12.31
N ASP A 119 9.76 19.72 -12.19
CA ASP A 119 9.46 21.15 -12.24
C ASP A 119 8.66 21.54 -13.50
N GLY A 120 7.71 22.47 -13.33
CA GLY A 120 6.85 22.96 -14.40
C GLY A 120 5.72 22.01 -14.81
N LEU A 121 5.46 20.93 -14.07
CA LEU A 121 4.30 20.04 -14.29
C LEU A 121 3.10 20.35 -13.38
N ASP A 122 3.21 21.35 -12.53
CA ASP A 122 2.11 21.80 -11.66
C ASP A 122 0.89 22.20 -12.49
N GLY A 123 -0.30 21.71 -12.11
CA GLY A 123 -1.55 21.96 -12.84
C GLY A 123 -1.60 21.34 -14.24
N ALA A 124 -0.77 20.33 -14.52
CA ALA A 124 -0.79 19.63 -15.80
C ALA A 124 -1.88 18.56 -15.89
N GLY A 125 -2.44 18.13 -14.76
CA GLY A 125 -3.54 17.17 -14.62
C GLY A 125 -4.58 17.65 -13.62
N GLY A 126 -5.53 16.78 -13.29
CA GLY A 126 -6.50 16.96 -12.23
C GLY A 126 -5.86 16.81 -10.84
N GLU A 127 -6.70 16.87 -9.78
CA GLU A 127 -6.30 16.78 -8.38
C GLU A 127 -5.49 15.51 -8.09
N ALA A 128 -5.95 14.36 -8.53
CA ALA A 128 -5.24 13.09 -8.34
C ALA A 128 -3.83 13.05 -8.98
N PHE A 129 -3.59 13.80 -10.05
CA PHE A 129 -2.23 13.97 -10.58
C PHE A 129 -1.40 14.93 -9.71
N ALA A 130 -2.01 16.00 -9.20
CA ALA A 130 -1.35 16.95 -8.31
C ALA A 130 -0.91 16.26 -7.00
N ASP A 131 -1.74 15.40 -6.44
CA ASP A 131 -1.43 14.60 -5.25
C ASP A 131 -0.28 13.62 -5.51
N TRP A 132 -0.33 12.91 -6.63
CA TRP A 132 0.78 12.04 -7.04
C TRP A 132 2.09 12.81 -7.19
N LEU A 133 2.06 13.97 -7.84
CA LEU A 133 3.25 14.82 -8.04
C LEU A 133 3.80 15.33 -6.70
N SER A 134 2.90 15.70 -5.77
CA SER A 134 3.27 16.12 -4.42
C SER A 134 3.94 14.98 -3.65
N ALA A 135 3.40 13.76 -3.73
CA ALA A 135 3.97 12.57 -3.10
C ALA A 135 5.36 12.23 -3.67
N GLU A 136 5.55 12.28 -4.99
CA GLU A 136 6.85 12.04 -5.62
C GLU A 136 7.91 13.08 -5.19
N ARG A 137 7.49 14.35 -5.02
CA ARG A 137 8.37 15.42 -4.53
C ARG A 137 8.73 15.26 -3.06
N ALA A 138 7.76 14.91 -2.22
CA ALA A 138 8.01 14.62 -0.81
C ALA A 138 8.98 13.45 -0.63
N ASP A 139 8.87 12.45 -1.47
CA ASP A 139 9.75 11.31 -1.50
C ASP A 139 11.19 11.70 -1.95
N ALA A 140 11.34 12.53 -2.98
CA ALA A 140 12.64 13.07 -3.40
C ALA A 140 13.29 13.92 -2.30
N GLU A 141 12.50 14.71 -1.55
CA GLU A 141 13.00 15.46 -0.39
C GLU A 141 13.44 14.53 0.74
N GLY A 142 12.74 13.43 0.98
CA GLY A 142 13.18 12.39 1.91
C GLY A 142 14.56 11.83 1.55
N LEU A 143 14.80 11.53 0.27
CA LEU A 143 16.13 11.10 -0.21
C LEU A 143 17.18 12.19 0.00
N ARG A 144 16.82 13.45 -0.28
CA ARG A 144 17.71 14.60 -0.07
C ARG A 144 18.14 14.72 1.38
N ILE A 145 17.20 14.61 2.31
CA ILE A 145 17.46 14.65 3.76
C ILE A 145 18.44 13.55 4.16
N GLU A 146 18.26 12.33 3.67
CA GLU A 146 19.12 11.19 3.97
C GLU A 146 20.55 11.39 3.45
N VAL A 147 20.69 11.85 2.19
CA VAL A 147 22.01 12.16 1.58
C VAL A 147 22.72 13.30 2.33
N LEU A 148 21.99 14.37 2.68
CA LEU A 148 22.54 15.50 3.44
C LEU A 148 22.98 15.08 4.84
N ARG A 149 22.22 14.24 5.52
CA ARG A 149 22.57 13.65 6.81
C ARG A 149 23.88 12.85 6.71
N HIS A 150 23.99 12.01 5.70
CA HIS A 150 25.18 11.20 5.46
C HIS A 150 26.41 12.06 5.16
N LEU A 151 26.28 13.07 4.29
CA LEU A 151 27.34 14.03 4.01
C LEU A 151 27.79 14.83 5.25
N ALA A 152 26.85 15.20 6.13
CA ALA A 152 27.14 15.93 7.36
C ALA A 152 27.97 15.11 8.36
N SER A 153 27.86 13.79 8.33
CA SER A 153 28.58 12.87 9.21
C SER A 153 29.75 12.12 8.53
N HIS A 154 29.97 12.36 7.23
CA HIS A 154 30.94 11.60 6.45
C HIS A 154 32.39 11.85 6.94
N PRO A 155 33.15 10.80 7.27
CA PRO A 155 34.46 10.95 7.92
C PRO A 155 35.54 11.62 7.07
N ALA A 156 35.40 11.60 5.74
CA ALA A 156 36.31 12.26 4.82
C ALA A 156 36.03 13.77 4.65
N ASN A 157 34.94 14.30 5.19
CA ASN A 157 34.60 15.72 5.08
C ASN A 157 35.39 16.53 6.13
N PRO A 158 36.12 17.58 5.71
CA PRO A 158 36.68 18.55 6.64
C PRO A 158 35.59 19.18 7.52
N PRO A 159 35.89 19.61 8.77
CA PRO A 159 34.88 20.16 9.69
C PRO A 159 34.06 21.31 9.11
N THR A 160 34.67 22.16 8.30
CA THR A 160 33.97 23.28 7.62
C THR A 160 32.97 22.83 6.54
N ILE A 161 33.28 21.75 5.82
CA ILE A 161 32.43 21.15 4.83
C ILE A 161 31.30 20.36 5.50
N ALA A 162 31.63 19.58 6.51
CA ALA A 162 30.63 18.84 7.32
C ALA A 162 29.60 19.82 7.93
N GLU A 163 30.05 20.99 8.42
CA GLU A 163 29.16 22.01 8.97
C GLU A 163 28.24 22.65 7.91
N LYS A 164 28.73 22.82 6.66
CA LYS A 164 27.90 23.24 5.54
C LYS A 164 26.75 22.26 5.28
N TRP A 165 27.08 20.96 5.21
CA TRP A 165 26.08 19.91 4.97
C TRP A 165 25.10 19.76 6.14
N ARG A 166 25.58 19.93 7.37
CA ARG A 166 24.74 19.92 8.59
C ARG A 166 23.72 21.05 8.57
N ARG A 167 24.11 22.26 8.18
CA ARG A 167 23.16 23.39 8.03
C ARG A 167 22.12 23.12 6.97
N LEU A 168 22.48 22.55 5.82
CA LEU A 168 21.53 22.19 4.79
C LEU A 168 20.58 21.06 5.25
N TRP A 169 21.11 20.08 5.96
CA TRP A 169 20.30 19.03 6.56
C TRP A 169 19.29 19.55 7.58
N HIS A 170 19.70 20.41 8.49
CA HIS A 170 18.79 21.04 9.45
C HIS A 170 17.75 21.96 8.81
N ALA A 171 18.11 22.63 7.71
CA ALA A 171 17.15 23.42 6.94
C ALA A 171 16.10 22.55 6.24
N ALA A 172 16.49 21.40 5.71
CA ALA A 172 15.60 20.43 5.07
C ALA A 172 14.78 19.61 6.09
N ASN A 173 15.31 19.42 7.32
CA ASN A 173 14.64 18.69 8.40
C ASN A 173 14.62 19.50 9.70
N PRO A 174 13.66 20.40 9.89
CA PRO A 174 13.57 21.24 11.10
C PRO A 174 13.39 20.46 12.40
N SER A 175 12.92 19.22 12.36
CA SER A 175 12.78 18.35 13.52
C SER A 175 14.15 17.86 14.04
N ALA A 176 15.10 17.61 13.16
CA ALA A 176 16.46 17.21 13.52
C ALA A 176 17.26 18.34 14.22
N ALA A 177 16.86 19.59 14.06
CA ALA A 177 17.52 20.73 14.75
C ALA A 177 17.31 20.73 16.28
N ARG A 178 16.43 19.88 16.81
CA ARG A 178 16.23 19.66 18.25
C ARG A 178 17.12 18.56 18.83
N GLU A 179 17.78 17.78 18.00
CA GLU A 179 18.76 16.76 18.38
C GLU A 179 20.16 17.37 18.27
N THR A 180 20.67 17.97 19.35
CA THR A 180 22.08 18.40 19.44
C THR A 180 22.96 17.16 19.52
N PRO A 181 23.94 16.95 18.63
CA PRO A 181 24.91 15.89 18.82
C PRO A 181 25.92 16.34 19.90
N ASP A 182 25.95 15.64 21.03
CA ASP A 182 27.00 15.72 22.02
C ASP A 182 28.26 15.03 21.47
N PRO A 183 29.50 15.53 21.78
CA PRO A 183 30.70 14.94 21.23
C PRO A 183 30.93 13.54 21.80
N ALA A 184 31.30 12.63 20.93
CA ALA A 184 31.42 11.19 21.07
C ALA A 184 31.90 10.69 22.45
N PRO A 185 31.12 9.84 23.12
CA PRO A 185 31.64 8.89 24.09
C PRO A 185 31.84 7.51 23.44
N GLN A 186 32.79 6.81 23.99
CA GLN A 186 33.22 5.47 23.65
C GLN A 186 32.07 4.45 23.63
N ARG A 187 32.24 3.45 22.77
CA ARG A 187 31.34 2.30 22.53
C ARG A 187 30.81 1.69 23.83
N GLU A 188 29.52 1.87 24.05
CA GLU A 188 28.67 0.91 24.74
C GLU A 188 27.47 0.64 23.86
N THR A 189 27.19 -0.65 23.64
CA THR A 189 26.11 -1.16 22.80
C THR A 189 24.77 -0.87 23.44
N VAL A 190 24.03 0.08 22.86
CA VAL A 190 22.61 0.35 23.17
C VAL A 190 21.81 0.24 21.86
N PRO A 191 20.62 -0.34 21.86
CA PRO A 191 19.88 -0.64 20.63
C PRO A 191 19.53 0.64 19.86
N GLN A 192 19.85 0.66 18.59
CA GLN A 192 19.58 1.77 17.67
C GLN A 192 18.09 1.88 17.40
N SER A 193 17.43 2.82 18.07
CA SER A 193 16.13 3.35 17.64
C SER A 193 16.37 4.61 16.81
N GLY A 194 16.49 4.46 15.52
CA GLY A 194 16.72 5.58 14.61
C GLY A 194 16.89 5.12 13.17
N GLN A 195 16.06 4.16 12.74
CA GLN A 195 15.92 3.88 11.31
C GLN A 195 14.94 4.90 10.69
N PRO A 196 15.22 5.41 9.47
CA PRO A 196 14.22 6.16 8.72
C PRO A 196 12.96 5.31 8.54
N PRO A 197 11.77 5.90 8.41
CA PRO A 197 10.55 5.10 8.29
C PRO A 197 10.71 4.07 7.17
N ARG A 198 10.64 2.81 7.54
CA ARG A 198 10.77 1.63 6.66
C ARG A 198 9.76 1.63 5.50
N ILE A 199 8.75 2.48 5.59
CA ILE A 199 7.62 2.64 4.70
C ILE A 199 8.04 2.97 3.26
N VAL A 200 9.00 3.89 3.08
CA VAL A 200 9.37 4.40 1.74
C VAL A 200 10.16 3.38 0.92
N SER A 201 10.95 2.52 1.56
CA SER A 201 11.69 1.48 0.86
C SER A 201 10.79 0.34 0.37
N GLY A 202 9.70 0.05 1.08
CA GLY A 202 8.76 -1.03 0.78
C GLY A 202 8.00 -0.83 -0.53
N LEU A 203 7.47 0.36 -0.80
CA LEU A 203 6.78 0.69 -2.06
C LEU A 203 7.64 0.40 -3.30
N ARG A 204 8.94 0.62 -3.19
CA ARG A 204 9.89 0.49 -4.30
C ARG A 204 10.36 -0.93 -4.54
N ALA A 205 10.40 -1.72 -3.49
CA ALA A 205 10.70 -3.15 -3.56
C ALA A 205 9.48 -3.98 -3.98
N GLN A 206 8.28 -3.39 -3.94
CA GLN A 206 7.03 -4.06 -4.26
C GLN A 206 6.93 -4.34 -5.76
N LYS A 207 6.69 -5.60 -6.11
CA LYS A 207 6.39 -6.04 -7.47
C LYS A 207 4.89 -6.22 -7.61
N ILE A 208 4.25 -5.36 -8.42
CA ILE A 208 2.82 -5.43 -8.70
C ILE A 208 2.59 -6.26 -9.96
N GLY A 209 1.71 -7.25 -9.87
CA GLY A 209 1.24 -8.07 -10.98
C GLY A 209 -0.28 -8.10 -11.04
N PHE A 210 -0.80 -8.76 -12.07
CA PHE A 210 -2.23 -8.91 -12.29
C PHE A 210 -2.55 -10.36 -12.67
N CYS A 211 -3.71 -10.84 -12.24
CA CYS A 211 -4.26 -12.12 -12.69
C CYS A 211 -5.76 -11.97 -12.97
N ASP A 212 -6.24 -12.76 -13.92
CA ASP A 212 -7.65 -12.79 -14.27
C ASP A 212 -8.34 -13.94 -13.51
N VAL A 213 -9.50 -13.66 -12.95
CA VAL A 213 -10.40 -14.66 -12.34
C VAL A 213 -11.28 -15.26 -13.44
N ALA A 214 -11.91 -16.40 -13.18
CA ALA A 214 -12.71 -17.13 -14.16
C ALA A 214 -13.86 -16.32 -14.77
N ASP A 215 -14.41 -15.35 -14.05
CA ASP A 215 -15.45 -14.44 -14.51
C ASP A 215 -14.94 -13.27 -15.37
N GLY A 216 -13.63 -13.18 -15.58
CA GLY A 216 -12.96 -12.12 -16.35
C GLY A 216 -12.55 -10.89 -15.53
N THR A 217 -12.81 -10.87 -14.22
CA THR A 217 -12.35 -9.80 -13.34
C THR A 217 -10.83 -9.87 -13.18
N THR A 218 -10.13 -8.73 -13.32
CA THR A 218 -8.68 -8.65 -13.12
C THR A 218 -8.35 -8.22 -11.69
N ILE A 219 -7.57 -9.04 -10.99
CA ILE A 219 -7.10 -8.80 -9.63
C ILE A 219 -5.66 -8.33 -9.64
N ALA A 220 -5.39 -7.22 -8.97
CA ALA A 220 -4.04 -6.71 -8.74
C ALA A 220 -3.46 -7.34 -7.47
N TYR A 221 -2.24 -7.87 -7.56
CA TYR A 221 -1.51 -8.40 -6.41
C TYR A 221 -0.11 -7.78 -6.33
N ALA A 222 0.48 -7.82 -5.15
CA ALA A 222 1.84 -7.34 -4.94
C ALA A 222 2.64 -8.32 -4.09
N THR A 223 3.94 -8.43 -4.40
CA THR A 223 4.92 -9.17 -3.62
C THR A 223 6.03 -8.24 -3.18
N VAL A 224 6.46 -8.35 -1.92
CA VAL A 224 7.54 -7.54 -1.34
C VAL A 224 8.28 -8.34 -0.29
N GLY A 225 9.57 -8.03 -0.10
CA GLY A 225 10.45 -8.80 0.78
C GLY A 225 11.01 -10.05 0.13
N SER A 226 11.60 -10.91 0.94
CA SER A 226 12.24 -12.17 0.51
C SER A 226 12.10 -13.23 1.61
N GLY A 227 12.22 -14.49 1.22
CA GLY A 227 12.08 -15.63 2.15
C GLY A 227 10.78 -16.40 1.90
N PRO A 228 10.31 -17.20 2.89
CA PRO A 228 9.08 -17.99 2.75
C PRO A 228 7.87 -17.11 2.48
N PRO A 229 6.90 -17.58 1.67
CA PRO A 229 5.70 -16.81 1.36
C PRO A 229 4.85 -16.55 2.60
N PHE A 230 4.17 -15.41 2.62
CA PHE A 230 3.18 -15.03 3.62
C PHE A 230 2.07 -14.26 2.92
N LEU A 231 0.91 -14.89 2.74
CA LEU A 231 -0.21 -14.30 2.00
C LEU A 231 -1.21 -13.65 2.96
N LYS A 232 -1.57 -12.41 2.68
CA LYS A 232 -2.65 -11.69 3.36
C LYS A 232 -3.88 -11.64 2.46
N ALA A 233 -5.00 -12.16 2.94
CA ALA A 233 -6.28 -11.96 2.28
C ALA A 233 -6.66 -10.47 2.25
N ALA A 234 -7.28 -10.03 1.16
CA ALA A 234 -7.84 -8.69 1.09
C ALA A 234 -8.93 -8.49 2.14
N ASN A 235 -9.21 -7.25 2.50
CA ASN A 235 -10.23 -6.89 3.47
C ASN A 235 -10.74 -5.46 3.18
N TRP A 236 -11.74 -5.00 3.94
CA TRP A 236 -12.33 -3.67 3.79
C TRP A 236 -11.29 -2.63 3.40
N LEU A 237 -11.35 -2.28 2.14
CA LEU A 237 -10.56 -1.37 1.34
C LEU A 237 -9.05 -1.59 1.45
N THR A 238 -8.49 -2.05 0.36
CA THR A 238 -7.06 -2.16 0.15
C THR A 238 -6.67 -1.34 -1.08
N HIS A 239 -5.45 -0.82 -1.07
CA HIS A 239 -4.85 -0.20 -2.23
C HIS A 239 -3.35 -0.45 -2.19
N LEU A 240 -2.86 -1.32 -3.05
CA LEU A 240 -1.48 -1.80 -3.01
C LEU A 240 -0.43 -0.68 -3.00
N GLU A 241 -0.70 0.47 -3.58
CA GLU A 241 0.23 1.60 -3.56
C GLU A 241 0.07 2.46 -2.30
N PHE A 242 -1.16 2.79 -1.89
CA PHE A 242 -1.38 3.67 -0.74
C PHE A 242 -1.12 2.99 0.59
N ASP A 243 -1.29 1.69 0.68
CA ASP A 243 -1.04 0.90 1.89
C ASP A 243 0.38 1.09 2.44
N TRP A 244 1.40 1.19 1.57
CA TRP A 244 2.79 1.37 2.00
C TRP A 244 3.10 2.77 2.51
N THR A 245 2.35 3.76 2.09
CA THR A 245 2.47 5.15 2.57
C THR A 245 1.54 5.44 3.74
N SER A 246 0.78 4.43 4.19
CA SER A 246 -0.13 4.55 5.30
C SER A 246 0.60 4.91 6.59
N PRO A 247 0.24 6.02 7.26
CA PRO A 247 0.74 6.33 8.59
C PRO A 247 0.20 5.38 9.67
N ILE A 248 -0.77 4.52 9.30
CA ILE A 248 -1.46 3.60 10.21
C ILE A 248 -0.80 2.23 10.19
N TRP A 249 -0.75 1.57 9.03
CA TRP A 249 -0.28 0.17 8.91
C TRP A 249 0.94 -0.02 8.01
N GLY A 250 1.49 1.03 7.43
CA GLY A 250 2.67 0.92 6.56
C GLY A 250 3.87 0.30 7.27
N GLU A 251 4.14 0.69 8.52
CA GLU A 251 5.19 0.08 9.35
C GLU A 251 4.90 -1.40 9.64
N CYS A 252 3.64 -1.73 9.93
CA CYS A 252 3.20 -3.10 10.18
C CYS A 252 3.50 -4.02 8.98
N PHE A 253 3.22 -3.57 7.78
CA PHE A 253 3.50 -4.32 6.56
C PHE A 253 5.00 -4.43 6.28
N ALA A 254 5.77 -3.39 6.58
CA ALA A 254 7.22 -3.41 6.46
C ALA A 254 7.85 -4.43 7.41
N ASP A 255 7.35 -4.57 8.62
CA ASP A 255 7.82 -5.57 9.60
C ASP A 255 7.60 -7.00 9.09
N ILE A 256 6.42 -7.29 8.53
CA ILE A 256 6.14 -8.61 7.93
C ILE A 256 7.06 -8.86 6.73
N ALA A 257 7.21 -7.87 5.84
CA ALA A 257 8.02 -7.99 4.62
C ALA A 257 9.54 -8.11 4.91
N HIS A 258 9.99 -7.75 6.09
CA HIS A 258 11.39 -7.86 6.47
C HIS A 258 11.86 -9.33 6.57
N GLU A 259 10.99 -10.22 6.99
CA GLU A 259 11.33 -11.64 7.28
C GLU A 259 10.72 -12.61 6.25
N ARG A 260 9.76 -12.14 5.45
CA ARG A 260 8.94 -12.97 4.57
C ARG A 260 8.78 -12.36 3.17
N SER A 261 8.52 -13.20 2.19
CA SER A 261 7.94 -12.75 0.93
C SER A 261 6.46 -12.45 1.19
N PHE A 262 6.15 -11.18 1.53
CA PHE A 262 4.81 -10.73 1.88
C PHE A 262 3.99 -10.48 0.62
N ILE A 263 2.85 -11.16 0.51
CA ILE A 263 1.96 -11.15 -0.64
C ILE A 263 0.63 -10.52 -0.22
N ARG A 264 0.15 -9.56 -1.00
CA ARG A 264 -1.14 -8.89 -0.81
C ARG A 264 -1.82 -8.74 -2.16
N TYR A 265 -3.13 -8.54 -2.14
CA TYR A 265 -3.90 -8.19 -3.33
C TYR A 265 -4.99 -7.19 -2.98
N ASP A 266 -5.45 -6.45 -3.97
CA ASP A 266 -6.64 -5.61 -3.86
C ASP A 266 -7.86 -6.45 -4.22
N GLU A 267 -8.87 -6.41 -3.36
CA GLU A 267 -10.14 -7.08 -3.59
C GLU A 267 -10.80 -6.53 -4.85
N ARG A 268 -11.54 -7.34 -5.59
CA ARG A 268 -12.36 -6.85 -6.71
C ARG A 268 -13.23 -5.67 -6.24
N GLY A 269 -13.40 -4.66 -7.08
CA GLY A 269 -14.16 -3.47 -6.73
C GLY A 269 -13.36 -2.39 -6.01
N CYS A 270 -12.07 -2.59 -5.66
CA CYS A 270 -11.25 -1.57 -5.01
C CYS A 270 -9.79 -1.56 -5.48
N GLY A 271 -9.04 -0.54 -5.05
CA GLY A 271 -7.61 -0.39 -5.26
C GLY A 271 -7.20 -0.40 -6.73
N LEU A 272 -6.25 -1.26 -7.07
CA LEU A 272 -5.74 -1.45 -8.43
C LEU A 272 -6.46 -2.57 -9.20
N SER A 273 -7.33 -3.33 -8.55
CA SER A 273 -8.18 -4.34 -9.18
C SER A 273 -9.32 -3.71 -9.98
N ASP A 274 -10.06 -4.51 -10.73
CA ASP A 274 -11.21 -4.02 -11.49
C ASP A 274 -12.31 -3.52 -10.57
N TRP A 275 -12.76 -2.27 -10.79
CA TRP A 275 -13.87 -1.67 -10.04
C TRP A 275 -15.24 -1.98 -10.68
N ASP A 276 -15.26 -2.15 -12.01
CA ASP A 276 -16.46 -2.48 -12.76
C ASP A 276 -16.60 -4.01 -12.81
N THR A 277 -17.21 -4.55 -11.77
CA THR A 277 -17.50 -5.98 -11.63
C THR A 277 -18.95 -6.19 -11.20
N ASP A 278 -19.62 -7.14 -11.85
CA ASP A 278 -21.01 -7.47 -11.53
C ASP A 278 -21.13 -8.24 -10.21
N ASP A 279 -20.13 -9.06 -9.88
CA ASP A 279 -20.14 -9.93 -8.70
C ASP A 279 -19.19 -9.43 -7.59
N LEU A 280 -19.78 -8.97 -6.48
CA LEU A 280 -19.13 -8.67 -5.20
C LEU A 280 -19.63 -9.61 -4.09
N SER A 281 -19.93 -10.86 -4.44
CA SER A 281 -20.35 -11.87 -3.46
C SER A 281 -19.18 -12.36 -2.62
N PHE A 282 -19.49 -12.99 -1.49
CA PHE A 282 -18.51 -13.62 -0.63
C PHE A 282 -17.71 -14.74 -1.33
N ASP A 283 -18.38 -15.54 -2.16
CA ASP A 283 -17.71 -16.59 -2.94
C ASP A 283 -16.71 -16.00 -3.92
N ALA A 284 -17.05 -14.90 -4.58
CA ALA A 284 -16.16 -14.20 -5.49
C ALA A 284 -14.89 -13.67 -4.79
N PHE A 285 -14.98 -13.22 -3.53
CA PHE A 285 -13.79 -12.82 -2.75
C PHE A 285 -12.88 -14.03 -2.42
N VAL A 286 -13.44 -15.20 -2.22
CA VAL A 286 -12.65 -16.43 -2.04
C VAL A 286 -11.97 -16.86 -3.33
N GLU A 287 -12.65 -16.72 -4.48
CA GLU A 287 -12.08 -16.97 -5.80
C GLU A 287 -10.92 -16.00 -6.14
N ASP A 288 -11.01 -14.73 -5.72
CA ASP A 288 -9.90 -13.77 -5.87
C ASP A 288 -8.63 -14.24 -5.15
N LEU A 289 -8.79 -14.70 -3.90
CA LEU A 289 -7.69 -15.25 -3.12
C LEU A 289 -7.08 -16.48 -3.81
N GLU A 290 -7.93 -17.38 -4.31
CA GLU A 290 -7.51 -18.60 -5.01
C GLU A 290 -6.74 -18.26 -6.28
N ALA A 291 -7.26 -17.35 -7.11
CA ALA A 291 -6.62 -16.89 -8.34
C ALA A 291 -5.22 -16.29 -8.09
N VAL A 292 -5.07 -15.49 -7.02
CA VAL A 292 -3.76 -14.94 -6.65
C VAL A 292 -2.80 -16.04 -6.18
N ALA A 293 -3.25 -16.97 -5.35
CA ALA A 293 -2.44 -18.09 -4.89
C ALA A 293 -1.99 -18.99 -6.04
N ASP A 294 -2.87 -19.24 -7.00
CA ASP A 294 -2.59 -20.04 -8.20
C ASP A 294 -1.64 -19.30 -9.16
N ARG A 295 -1.86 -18.01 -9.38
CA ARG A 295 -1.00 -17.16 -10.22
C ARG A 295 0.44 -17.11 -9.74
N LEU A 296 0.66 -17.22 -8.43
CA LEU A 296 1.96 -17.21 -7.78
C LEU A 296 2.50 -18.62 -7.49
N GLU A 297 1.78 -19.66 -7.96
CA GLU A 297 2.15 -21.07 -7.78
C GLU A 297 2.44 -21.43 -6.30
N LEU A 298 1.62 -20.87 -5.38
CA LEU A 298 1.79 -21.12 -3.95
C LEU A 298 1.22 -22.50 -3.59
N GLU A 299 2.11 -23.45 -3.35
CA GLU A 299 1.70 -24.82 -2.96
C GLU A 299 1.20 -24.87 -1.52
N ARG A 300 1.96 -24.28 -0.58
CA ARG A 300 1.60 -24.26 0.84
C ARG A 300 2.16 -23.01 1.52
N PHE A 301 1.30 -22.27 2.22
CA PHE A 301 1.65 -20.96 2.78
C PHE A 301 0.84 -20.62 4.03
N PRO A 302 1.37 -19.81 4.96
CA PRO A 302 0.59 -19.19 6.01
C PRO A 302 -0.30 -18.09 5.45
N LEU A 303 -1.55 -18.05 5.93
CA LEU A 303 -2.60 -17.15 5.47
C LEU A 303 -3.02 -16.20 6.60
N LEU A 304 -2.92 -14.90 6.36
CA LEU A 304 -3.37 -13.85 7.28
C LEU A 304 -4.71 -13.28 6.82
N GLY A 305 -5.72 -13.41 7.64
CA GLY A 305 -7.03 -12.78 7.46
C GLY A 305 -7.27 -11.69 8.50
N ILE A 306 -7.48 -10.46 8.04
CA ILE A 306 -7.80 -9.32 8.91
C ILE A 306 -9.27 -8.93 8.67
N SER A 307 -10.03 -8.67 9.77
CA SER A 307 -11.41 -8.19 9.67
C SER A 307 -12.29 -9.14 8.83
N GLN A 308 -12.94 -8.64 7.79
CA GLN A 308 -13.71 -9.44 6.83
C GLN A 308 -12.83 -10.49 6.11
N GLY A 309 -11.55 -10.18 5.82
CA GLY A 309 -10.61 -11.14 5.24
C GLY A 309 -10.37 -12.37 6.11
N ALA A 310 -10.72 -12.33 7.41
CA ALA A 310 -10.70 -13.52 8.27
C ALA A 310 -11.75 -14.54 7.83
N ALA A 311 -12.95 -14.11 7.47
CA ALA A 311 -13.99 -15.01 6.96
C ALA A 311 -13.58 -15.63 5.61
N VAL A 312 -13.01 -14.84 4.69
CA VAL A 312 -12.45 -15.34 3.42
C VAL A 312 -11.37 -16.38 3.68
N SER A 313 -10.46 -16.09 4.62
CA SER A 313 -9.37 -17.01 4.98
C SER A 313 -9.87 -18.30 5.63
N ILE A 314 -10.91 -18.26 6.45
CA ILE A 314 -11.56 -19.45 7.04
C ILE A 314 -12.17 -20.32 5.95
N GLU A 315 -12.95 -19.73 5.04
CA GLU A 315 -13.58 -20.46 3.94
C GLU A 315 -12.51 -21.09 3.03
N TYR A 316 -11.47 -20.34 2.67
CA TYR A 316 -10.36 -20.85 1.86
C TYR A 316 -9.63 -22.00 2.57
N ALA A 317 -9.29 -21.84 3.84
CA ALA A 317 -8.60 -22.89 4.60
C ALA A 317 -9.44 -24.17 4.78
N ALA A 318 -10.76 -24.05 4.83
CA ALA A 318 -11.67 -25.19 4.85
C ALA A 318 -11.81 -25.89 3.49
N ARG A 319 -11.77 -25.13 2.38
CA ARG A 319 -11.79 -25.68 1.01
C ARG A 319 -10.46 -26.32 0.61
N HIS A 320 -9.32 -25.74 1.04
CA HIS A 320 -7.97 -26.12 0.65
C HIS A 320 -7.06 -26.39 1.84
N PRO A 321 -7.37 -27.41 2.68
CA PRO A 321 -6.62 -27.69 3.91
C PRO A 321 -5.16 -28.09 3.65
N GLU A 322 -4.83 -28.57 2.46
CA GLU A 322 -3.47 -28.93 2.03
C GLU A 322 -2.61 -27.68 1.73
N ARG A 323 -3.22 -26.56 1.36
CA ARG A 323 -2.51 -25.33 0.94
C ARG A 323 -2.21 -24.37 2.09
N VAL A 324 -2.99 -24.41 3.17
CA VAL A 324 -2.80 -23.50 4.31
C VAL A 324 -1.92 -24.17 5.36
N SER A 325 -0.68 -23.68 5.53
CA SER A 325 0.25 -24.21 6.53
C SER A 325 -0.05 -23.72 7.95
N GLY A 326 -0.58 -22.49 8.07
CA GLY A 326 -1.04 -21.87 9.30
C GLY A 326 -2.04 -20.77 9.01
N LEU A 327 -3.06 -20.63 9.82
CA LEU A 327 -4.11 -19.63 9.68
C LEU A 327 -3.98 -18.60 10.80
N ILE A 328 -3.79 -17.33 10.44
CA ILE A 328 -3.66 -16.22 11.36
C ILE A 328 -4.84 -15.28 11.13
N LEU A 329 -5.67 -15.10 12.15
CA LEU A 329 -6.90 -14.32 12.09
C LEU A 329 -6.82 -13.14 13.04
N PHE A 330 -6.92 -11.92 12.53
CA PHE A 330 -6.88 -10.72 13.33
C PHE A 330 -8.18 -9.91 13.22
N GLY A 331 -8.82 -9.62 14.36
CA GLY A 331 -10.01 -8.76 14.43
C GLY A 331 -11.18 -9.25 13.57
N GLY A 332 -11.28 -10.57 13.32
CA GLY A 332 -12.23 -11.17 12.42
C GLY A 332 -13.57 -11.53 13.05
N TYR A 333 -14.52 -11.86 12.19
CA TYR A 333 -15.83 -12.41 12.54
C TYR A 333 -16.19 -13.60 11.64
N ALA A 334 -17.02 -14.51 12.13
CA ALA A 334 -17.49 -15.67 11.38
C ALA A 334 -18.90 -15.49 10.79
N ALA A 335 -19.63 -14.47 11.22
CA ALA A 335 -20.95 -14.13 10.69
C ALA A 335 -21.15 -12.61 10.65
N GLY A 336 -21.61 -12.12 9.53
CA GLY A 336 -21.88 -10.71 9.28
C GLY A 336 -23.04 -10.16 10.11
N TRP A 337 -23.17 -8.84 10.11
CA TRP A 337 -24.10 -8.13 10.97
C TRP A 337 -25.57 -8.50 10.73
N ARG A 338 -25.97 -8.94 9.52
CA ARG A 338 -27.33 -9.39 9.26
C ARG A 338 -27.73 -10.66 10.02
N HIS A 339 -26.74 -11.46 10.42
CA HIS A 339 -26.95 -12.71 11.17
C HIS A 339 -26.81 -12.56 12.67
N THR A 340 -26.13 -11.52 13.15
CA THR A 340 -25.66 -11.42 14.54
C THR A 340 -26.23 -10.25 15.33
N THR A 341 -26.89 -9.28 14.67
CA THR A 341 -27.36 -8.06 15.32
C THR A 341 -28.87 -7.97 15.46
N THR A 342 -29.35 -7.05 16.31
CA THR A 342 -30.78 -6.75 16.47
C THR A 342 -31.34 -6.05 15.23
N ASP A 343 -32.66 -6.07 15.09
CA ASP A 343 -33.33 -5.40 13.95
C ASP A 343 -33.10 -3.87 13.97
N ASP A 344 -33.02 -3.26 15.14
CA ASP A 344 -32.67 -1.84 15.27
C ASP A 344 -31.24 -1.54 14.78
N GLU A 345 -30.30 -2.42 15.06
CA GLU A 345 -28.92 -2.26 14.59
C GLU A 345 -28.82 -2.53 13.09
N LYS A 346 -29.56 -3.50 12.56
CA LYS A 346 -29.67 -3.72 11.10
C LYS A 346 -30.14 -2.48 10.40
N ALA A 347 -31.24 -1.87 10.89
CA ALA A 347 -31.79 -0.64 10.32
C ALA A 347 -30.78 0.53 10.34
N ARG A 348 -29.97 0.66 11.42
CA ARG A 348 -28.89 1.66 11.47
C ARG A 348 -27.83 1.41 10.41
N ARG A 349 -27.38 0.16 10.24
CA ARG A 349 -26.35 -0.21 9.25
C ARG A 349 -26.84 -0.05 7.82
N GLU A 350 -28.09 -0.33 7.56
CA GLU A 350 -28.73 -0.06 6.26
C GLU A 350 -28.78 1.44 5.98
N ALA A 351 -29.13 2.27 6.96
CA ALA A 351 -29.10 3.72 6.82
C ALA A 351 -27.68 4.27 6.54
N VAL A 352 -26.65 3.71 7.21
CA VAL A 352 -25.24 4.06 6.96
C VAL A 352 -24.83 3.65 5.55
N ARG A 353 -25.23 2.47 5.06
CA ARG A 353 -24.97 2.03 3.69
C ARG A 353 -25.62 2.98 2.66
N ASP A 354 -26.84 3.42 2.88
CA ASP A 354 -27.51 4.35 1.97
C ASP A 354 -26.85 5.74 1.99
N LEU A 355 -26.40 6.20 3.16
CA LEU A 355 -25.56 7.41 3.27
C LEU A 355 -24.21 7.25 2.56
N THR A 356 -23.60 6.07 2.60
CA THR A 356 -22.38 5.76 1.87
C THR A 356 -22.59 5.96 0.37
N ARG A 357 -23.66 5.43 -0.19
CA ARG A 357 -23.97 5.54 -1.64
C ARG A 357 -24.02 7.00 -2.11
N VAL A 358 -24.54 7.93 -1.32
CA VAL A 358 -24.71 9.33 -1.70
C VAL A 358 -23.60 10.26 -1.23
N GLY A 359 -22.82 9.88 -0.22
CA GLY A 359 -21.87 10.78 0.44
C GLY A 359 -20.39 10.38 0.31
N TRP A 360 -20.09 9.12 -0.03
CA TRP A 360 -18.73 8.58 -0.01
C TRP A 360 -17.75 9.33 -0.90
N GLY A 361 -18.13 9.66 -2.11
CA GLY A 361 -17.27 10.36 -3.09
C GLY A 361 -17.20 11.88 -2.90
N THR A 362 -17.94 12.45 -1.93
CA THR A 362 -17.97 13.90 -1.72
C THR A 362 -16.74 14.39 -0.96
N ASP A 363 -16.42 15.69 -1.07
CA ASP A 363 -15.34 16.33 -0.32
C ASP A 363 -15.61 16.39 1.20
N ASN A 364 -16.89 16.22 1.61
CA ASN A 364 -17.24 16.18 3.04
C ASN A 364 -16.83 14.83 3.65
N PRO A 365 -15.81 14.78 4.53
CA PRO A 365 -15.32 13.54 5.14
C PRO A 365 -16.32 12.91 6.11
N ALA A 366 -17.36 13.61 6.56
CA ALA A 366 -18.29 13.15 7.60
C ALA A 366 -18.92 11.77 7.24
N TYR A 367 -19.17 11.51 5.96
CA TYR A 367 -19.75 10.25 5.51
C TYR A 367 -18.81 9.04 5.64
N ARG A 368 -17.49 9.28 5.61
CA ARG A 368 -16.46 8.25 5.79
C ARG A 368 -16.00 8.19 7.24
N HIS A 369 -16.03 9.32 7.93
CA HIS A 369 -15.59 9.47 9.31
C HIS A 369 -16.36 8.56 10.29
N ILE A 370 -17.62 8.23 9.96
CA ILE A 370 -18.43 7.24 10.70
C ILE A 370 -17.70 5.89 10.79
N PHE A 371 -16.99 5.49 9.72
CA PHE A 371 -16.19 4.28 9.71
C PHE A 371 -14.86 4.49 10.43
N SER A 372 -14.13 5.55 10.06
CA SER A 372 -12.78 5.82 10.58
C SER A 372 -12.73 5.84 12.09
N GLN A 373 -13.71 6.48 12.75
CA GLN A 373 -13.79 6.51 14.19
C GLN A 373 -14.02 5.15 14.87
N THR A 374 -14.71 4.22 14.19
CA THR A 374 -14.93 2.87 14.74
C THR A 374 -13.75 1.94 14.47
N PHE A 375 -13.00 2.19 13.40
CA PHE A 375 -11.79 1.43 13.09
C PHE A 375 -10.60 1.86 13.95
N LEU A 376 -10.46 3.15 14.19
CA LEU A 376 -9.25 3.77 14.73
C LEU A 376 -9.57 4.83 15.80
N PRO A 377 -10.25 4.45 16.90
CA PRO A 377 -10.63 5.43 17.94
C PRO A 377 -9.43 5.97 18.74
N GLY A 378 -8.25 5.37 18.60
CA GLY A 378 -7.05 5.69 19.36
C GLY A 378 -5.97 6.48 18.61
N VAL A 379 -6.21 6.85 17.34
CA VAL A 379 -5.20 7.55 16.52
C VAL A 379 -5.40 9.08 16.52
N SER A 380 -4.44 9.81 15.94
CA SER A 380 -4.50 11.26 15.82
C SER A 380 -5.56 11.73 14.80
N PRO A 381 -6.03 12.99 14.89
CA PRO A 381 -6.93 13.57 13.89
C PRO A 381 -6.36 13.53 12.45
N ASP A 382 -5.04 13.69 12.28
CA ASP A 382 -4.39 13.68 10.97
C ASP A 382 -4.42 12.27 10.36
N GLU A 383 -4.20 11.23 11.17
CA GLU A 383 -4.32 9.83 10.75
C GLU A 383 -5.76 9.46 10.39
N LEU A 384 -6.75 9.96 11.16
CA LEU A 384 -8.16 9.78 10.81
C LEU A 384 -8.52 10.49 9.49
N ALA A 385 -8.03 11.71 9.28
CA ALA A 385 -8.24 12.45 8.03
C ALA A 385 -7.58 11.72 6.84
N TRP A 386 -6.38 11.17 7.04
CA TRP A 386 -5.73 10.33 6.02
C TRP A 386 -6.57 9.08 5.71
N PHE A 387 -7.11 8.42 6.71
CA PHE A 387 -7.95 7.23 6.50
C PHE A 387 -9.28 7.56 5.81
N ASP A 388 -9.89 8.70 6.12
CA ASP A 388 -11.07 9.21 5.41
C ASP A 388 -10.78 9.39 3.92
N GLU A 389 -9.64 9.99 3.57
CA GLU A 389 -9.25 10.21 2.20
C GLU A 389 -8.83 8.92 1.48
N PHE A 390 -8.07 8.06 2.16
CA PHE A 390 -7.75 6.72 1.67
C PHE A 390 -9.00 5.95 1.24
N GLN A 391 -10.04 5.95 2.07
CA GLN A 391 -11.30 5.28 1.74
C GLN A 391 -11.92 5.86 0.47
N ARG A 392 -11.92 7.19 0.29
CA ARG A 392 -12.46 7.86 -0.90
C ARG A 392 -11.72 7.48 -2.19
N LEU A 393 -10.40 7.38 -2.10
CA LEU A 393 -9.54 7.09 -3.25
C LEU A 393 -9.52 5.61 -3.63
N THR A 394 -9.95 4.73 -2.75
CA THR A 394 -9.77 3.29 -2.90
C THR A 394 -10.92 2.62 -3.62
N THR A 395 -12.15 3.15 -3.53
CA THR A 395 -13.31 2.56 -4.20
C THR A 395 -14.40 3.59 -4.51
N SER A 396 -15.33 3.22 -5.40
CA SER A 396 -16.49 4.05 -5.74
C SER A 396 -17.56 4.03 -4.63
N PRO A 397 -18.44 5.06 -4.56
CA PRO A 397 -19.57 5.07 -3.63
C PRO A 397 -20.47 3.84 -3.76
N GLU A 398 -20.73 3.39 -4.99
CA GLU A 398 -21.57 2.23 -5.25
C GLU A 398 -20.91 0.95 -4.74
N ASN A 399 -19.61 0.74 -5.03
CA ASN A 399 -18.91 -0.43 -4.54
C ASN A 399 -18.75 -0.40 -3.02
N ALA A 400 -18.49 0.76 -2.40
CA ALA A 400 -18.44 0.89 -0.94
C ALA A 400 -19.76 0.44 -0.28
N ALA A 401 -20.90 0.76 -0.89
CA ALA A 401 -22.20 0.30 -0.42
C ALA A 401 -22.42 -1.21 -0.65
N ARG A 402 -22.03 -1.72 -1.84
CA ARG A 402 -22.11 -3.16 -2.18
C ARG A 402 -21.25 -4.02 -1.25
N PHE A 403 -20.04 -3.55 -0.90
CA PHE A 403 -19.19 -4.23 0.10
C PHE A 403 -19.88 -4.33 1.46
N GLN A 404 -20.55 -3.27 1.94
CA GLN A 404 -21.27 -3.31 3.20
C GLN A 404 -22.41 -4.33 3.17
N ASP A 405 -23.09 -4.46 2.03
CA ASP A 405 -24.12 -5.50 1.83
C ASP A 405 -23.50 -6.89 1.88
N ALA A 406 -22.46 -7.16 1.07
CA ALA A 406 -21.78 -8.44 1.00
C ALA A 406 -21.23 -8.88 2.37
N PHE A 407 -20.58 -7.97 3.10
CA PHE A 407 -20.02 -8.26 4.42
C PHE A 407 -21.09 -8.51 5.49
N GLY A 408 -22.29 -7.92 5.30
CA GLY A 408 -23.44 -8.22 6.15
C GLY A 408 -23.97 -9.64 6.01
N ASP A 409 -23.83 -10.20 4.81
CA ASP A 409 -24.38 -11.51 4.45
C ASP A 409 -23.41 -12.69 4.71
N ILE A 410 -22.15 -12.43 5.02
CA ILE A 410 -21.15 -13.47 5.31
C ILE A 410 -21.62 -14.39 6.44
N ASP A 411 -21.52 -15.71 6.25
CA ASP A 411 -21.72 -16.70 7.30
C ASP A 411 -20.85 -17.95 7.06
N VAL A 412 -19.71 -18.00 7.73
CA VAL A 412 -18.75 -19.12 7.67
C VAL A 412 -18.72 -19.95 8.96
N ARG A 413 -19.75 -19.79 9.83
CA ARG A 413 -19.82 -20.55 11.10
C ARG A 413 -19.81 -22.06 10.89
N HIS A 414 -20.39 -22.51 9.79
CA HIS A 414 -20.43 -23.92 9.40
C HIS A 414 -19.06 -24.49 8.98
N ARG A 415 -18.09 -23.63 8.65
CA ARG A 415 -16.73 -23.99 8.20
C ARG A 415 -15.70 -24.08 9.33
N LEU A 416 -15.99 -23.48 10.49
CA LEU A 416 -15.00 -23.39 11.59
C LEU A 416 -14.47 -24.75 12.03
N GLY A 417 -15.33 -25.77 12.07
CA GLY A 417 -14.95 -27.14 12.40
C GLY A 417 -14.16 -27.88 11.32
N ASP A 418 -14.18 -27.38 10.07
CA ASP A 418 -13.51 -27.98 8.92
C ASP A 418 -12.06 -27.51 8.78
N VAL A 419 -11.67 -26.42 9.45
CA VAL A 419 -10.30 -25.87 9.42
C VAL A 419 -9.33 -26.89 10.03
N LYS A 420 -8.32 -27.30 9.24
CA LYS A 420 -7.28 -28.26 9.65
C LYS A 420 -5.95 -27.61 9.97
N ALA A 421 -5.71 -26.43 9.44
CA ALA A 421 -4.48 -25.68 9.68
C ALA A 421 -4.37 -25.28 11.15
N PRO A 422 -3.17 -25.34 11.76
CA PRO A 422 -2.92 -24.63 13.01
C PRO A 422 -3.44 -23.21 12.92
N THR A 423 -4.14 -22.72 13.95
CA THR A 423 -4.81 -21.43 13.89
C THR A 423 -4.45 -20.55 15.07
N LEU A 424 -4.04 -19.31 14.79
CA LEU A 424 -3.84 -18.24 15.76
C LEU A 424 -4.91 -17.16 15.56
N VAL A 425 -5.66 -16.84 16.61
CA VAL A 425 -6.66 -15.77 16.61
C VAL A 425 -6.18 -14.63 17.50
N LEU A 426 -6.02 -13.46 16.93
CA LEU A 426 -5.61 -12.21 17.57
C LEU A 426 -6.76 -11.22 17.55
N HIS A 427 -7.02 -10.52 18.66
CA HIS A 427 -8.14 -9.56 18.71
C HIS A 427 -7.91 -8.45 19.71
N SER A 428 -8.11 -7.20 19.29
CA SER A 428 -8.06 -6.03 20.18
C SER A 428 -9.20 -6.10 21.21
N THR A 429 -8.88 -5.97 22.49
CA THR A 429 -9.87 -6.13 23.58
C THR A 429 -10.90 -5.01 23.63
N GLY A 430 -10.53 -3.83 23.15
CA GLY A 430 -11.39 -2.64 23.09
C GLY A 430 -11.91 -2.33 21.67
N ASP A 431 -11.86 -3.27 20.74
CA ASP A 431 -12.34 -3.10 19.36
C ASP A 431 -13.82 -2.72 19.35
N GLN A 432 -14.11 -1.56 18.74
CA GLN A 432 -15.47 -1.01 18.63
C GLN A 432 -16.14 -1.39 17.30
N ARG A 433 -15.36 -1.87 16.33
CA ARG A 433 -15.87 -2.29 15.02
C ARG A 433 -16.38 -3.72 15.03
N ILE A 434 -15.56 -4.63 15.54
CA ILE A 434 -15.84 -6.06 15.72
C ILE A 434 -15.57 -6.43 17.17
N PRO A 435 -16.59 -6.79 17.94
CA PRO A 435 -16.41 -7.12 19.35
C PRO A 435 -15.44 -8.29 19.56
N VAL A 436 -14.60 -8.21 20.60
CA VAL A 436 -13.65 -9.29 20.97
C VAL A 436 -14.32 -10.65 21.22
N SER A 437 -15.63 -10.64 21.49
CA SER A 437 -16.45 -11.87 21.61
C SER A 437 -16.44 -12.69 20.32
N ASP A 438 -16.33 -12.05 19.14
CA ASP A 438 -16.32 -12.75 17.86
C ASP A 438 -14.99 -13.48 17.64
N GLY A 439 -13.86 -12.87 17.98
CA GLY A 439 -12.56 -13.56 17.98
C GLY A 439 -12.53 -14.74 18.96
N ARG A 440 -13.10 -14.58 20.17
CA ARG A 440 -13.24 -15.68 21.13
C ARG A 440 -14.15 -16.80 20.63
N TYR A 441 -15.20 -16.44 19.91
CA TYR A 441 -16.09 -17.42 19.29
C TYR A 441 -15.36 -18.25 18.23
N ILE A 442 -14.64 -17.60 17.32
CA ILE A 442 -13.82 -18.26 16.29
C ILE A 442 -12.79 -19.20 16.94
N ALA A 443 -12.04 -18.72 17.94
CA ALA A 443 -11.02 -19.53 18.60
C ALA A 443 -11.58 -20.75 19.34
N ARG A 444 -12.82 -20.68 19.83
CA ARG A 444 -13.48 -21.85 20.47
C ARG A 444 -14.02 -22.87 19.47
N ALA A 445 -14.39 -22.38 18.26
CA ALA A 445 -15.06 -23.23 17.27
C ALA A 445 -14.05 -23.91 16.32
N ILE A 446 -12.86 -23.34 16.11
CA ILE A 446 -11.79 -23.97 15.34
C ILE A 446 -11.00 -24.90 16.25
N PRO A 447 -10.86 -26.21 15.92
CA PRO A 447 -10.14 -27.17 16.74
C PRO A 447 -8.67 -26.78 16.94
N GLY A 448 -8.23 -26.72 18.21
CA GLY A 448 -6.83 -26.40 18.53
C GLY A 448 -6.38 -24.96 18.33
N ALA A 449 -7.29 -24.05 18.03
CA ALA A 449 -6.92 -22.64 17.82
C ALA A 449 -6.42 -21.99 19.11
N GLN A 450 -5.35 -21.21 18.98
CA GLN A 450 -4.82 -20.34 20.03
C GLN A 450 -5.52 -18.99 19.99
N PHE A 451 -5.72 -18.34 21.15
CA PHE A 451 -6.31 -17.00 21.24
C PHE A 451 -5.39 -16.06 22.02
N VAL A 452 -5.02 -14.94 21.40
CA VAL A 452 -4.20 -13.89 22.01
C VAL A 452 -4.99 -12.57 22.03
N PRO A 453 -5.44 -12.11 23.20
CA PRO A 453 -6.04 -10.80 23.35
C PRO A 453 -4.96 -9.70 23.29
N LEU A 454 -5.23 -8.63 22.56
CA LEU A 454 -4.33 -7.50 22.40
C LEU A 454 -4.89 -6.28 23.13
N ASP A 455 -4.04 -5.58 23.90
CA ASP A 455 -4.44 -4.38 24.61
C ASP A 455 -4.45 -3.16 23.69
N SER A 456 -5.50 -3.07 22.89
CA SER A 456 -5.76 -1.97 21.98
C SER A 456 -7.25 -1.68 21.89
N ARG A 457 -7.58 -0.44 21.50
CA ARG A 457 -8.94 -0.02 21.15
C ARG A 457 -9.16 0.05 19.64
N ASN A 458 -8.07 -0.02 18.88
CA ASN A 458 -8.10 0.07 17.43
C ASN A 458 -8.49 -1.27 16.83
N HIS A 459 -9.36 -1.24 15.83
CA HIS A 459 -9.70 -2.41 15.02
C HIS A 459 -8.53 -2.82 14.12
N VAL A 460 -7.80 -1.83 13.60
CA VAL A 460 -6.53 -2.01 12.89
C VAL A 460 -5.42 -1.45 13.76
N LEU A 461 -4.40 -2.26 14.07
CA LEU A 461 -3.28 -1.82 14.89
C LEU A 461 -2.41 -0.82 14.13
N VAL A 462 -1.85 0.13 14.89
CA VAL A 462 -0.85 1.08 14.37
C VAL A 462 0.55 0.68 14.83
N GLY A 463 1.56 0.89 13.98
CA GLY A 463 2.92 0.40 14.22
C GLY A 463 3.57 0.90 15.51
N TYR A 464 3.17 2.06 16.01
CA TYR A 464 3.71 2.66 17.23
C TYR A 464 3.00 2.21 18.53
N GLU A 465 1.88 1.49 18.47
CA GLU A 465 1.24 0.99 19.70
C GLU A 465 1.88 -0.31 20.20
N PRO A 466 2.02 -0.50 21.53
CA PRO A 466 2.64 -1.72 22.10
C PRO A 466 1.93 -3.02 21.68
N ALA A 467 0.63 -2.94 21.42
CA ALA A 467 -0.15 -4.08 20.94
C ALA A 467 0.35 -4.65 19.61
N TRP A 468 0.94 -3.80 18.74
CA TRP A 468 1.56 -4.28 17.50
C TRP A 468 2.76 -5.19 17.77
N GLN A 469 3.64 -4.82 18.69
CA GLN A 469 4.78 -5.64 19.06
C GLN A 469 4.32 -7.01 19.61
N THR A 470 3.35 -7.01 20.53
CA THR A 470 2.75 -8.23 21.06
C THR A 470 2.12 -9.09 19.96
N CYS A 471 1.46 -8.46 18.98
CA CYS A 471 0.88 -9.14 17.82
C CYS A 471 1.97 -9.83 16.99
N MET A 472 3.06 -9.12 16.66
CA MET A 472 4.14 -9.67 15.85
C MET A 472 4.93 -10.77 16.58
N GLU A 473 5.14 -10.63 17.90
CA GLU A 473 5.75 -11.67 18.73
C GLU A 473 4.91 -12.95 18.70
N ALA A 474 3.59 -12.82 18.91
CA ALA A 474 2.68 -13.97 18.87
C ALA A 474 2.67 -14.65 17.49
N ILE A 475 2.69 -13.89 16.40
CA ILE A 475 2.77 -14.43 15.04
C ILE A 475 4.08 -15.18 14.82
N ARG A 476 5.24 -14.59 15.22
CA ARG A 476 6.56 -15.24 15.08
C ARG A 476 6.66 -16.52 15.89
N GLU A 477 6.19 -16.52 17.15
CA GLU A 477 6.16 -17.70 18.01
C GLU A 477 5.28 -18.79 17.40
N PHE A 478 4.10 -18.45 16.94
CA PHE A 478 3.17 -19.38 16.31
C PHE A 478 3.78 -20.01 15.03
N LEU A 479 4.36 -19.22 14.14
CA LEU A 479 4.99 -19.72 12.92
C LEU A 479 6.17 -20.66 13.26
N LYS A 480 6.96 -20.31 14.26
CA LYS A 480 8.09 -21.13 14.75
C LYS A 480 7.62 -22.43 15.40
N GLU A 481 6.57 -22.39 16.23
CA GLU A 481 6.02 -23.58 16.91
C GLU A 481 5.54 -24.64 15.91
N HIS A 482 5.02 -24.20 14.76
CA HIS A 482 4.47 -25.08 13.74
C HIS A 482 5.40 -25.34 12.54
N ASP A 483 6.65 -24.88 12.61
CA ASP A 483 7.67 -25.03 11.56
C ASP A 483 7.22 -24.46 10.19
N ILE A 484 6.67 -23.24 10.23
CA ILE A 484 6.07 -22.55 9.08
C ILE A 484 6.93 -21.36 8.63
#